data_c1b4890579abb782604b65602050ea1b
#
_entry.id   c1b4890579abb782604b65602050ea1b
#
_cell.length_a   1.000
_cell.length_b   1.000
_cell.length_c   1.000
_cell.angle_alpha   90.00
_cell.angle_beta   90.00
_cell.angle_gamma   90.00
#
_symmetry.space_group_name_H-M   'P 1'
#
loop_
_entity.id
_entity.type
_entity.pdbx_description
1 polymer ?
#
loop_
_entity_poly.entity_id
_entity_poly.type
_entity_poly.pdbx_seq_one_letter_code
_entity_poly.pdbx_strand_id
1 'polypeptide(L)'
;MNNQNLQTQNFHILVIDDDQKLRSLLKQFLENNGFRVSDAEDTTQAKKIMESLIFDLLVIDIMMPGQSGLDFLKETRQTNLIPALMLTAMSDPEDRLDGLEFGADDYMTKPFEPRELLLRIQNILKRHTSNFIKNKDINNTKFGPFLFNKKSLNLYKN
;
A
#
# COMPACT_ATOMS: atom_id res chain seq x y z
N MET A 1 -26.57 -0.53 -13.31
CA MET A 1 -26.01 -1.85 -12.97
C MET A 1 -24.52 -1.73 -12.87
N ASN A 2 -24.00 -1.87 -11.70
CA ASN A 2 -22.70 -1.34 -11.37
C ASN A 2 -21.64 -2.42 -11.39
N ASN A 3 -20.96 -2.54 -12.53
CA ASN A 3 -19.70 -3.28 -12.65
C ASN A 3 -18.54 -2.46 -12.07
N GLN A 4 -18.66 -1.98 -10.83
CA GLN A 4 -17.58 -1.36 -10.09
C GLN A 4 -17.12 -2.17 -8.89
N ASN A 5 -17.41 -3.46 -8.87
CA ASN A 5 -16.63 -4.37 -8.08
C ASN A 5 -15.29 -4.60 -8.78
N LEU A 6 -14.44 -3.60 -8.78
CA LEU A 6 -13.00 -3.82 -8.91
C LEU A 6 -12.68 -4.91 -7.90
N GLN A 7 -12.26 -6.05 -8.41
CA GLN A 7 -11.97 -7.24 -7.64
C GLN A 7 -10.98 -6.93 -6.52
N THR A 8 -11.50 -6.42 -5.40
CA THR A 8 -10.71 -6.24 -4.16
C THR A 8 -10.21 -7.58 -3.63
N GLN A 9 -10.74 -8.68 -4.15
CA GLN A 9 -10.49 -10.04 -3.71
C GLN A 9 -9.03 -10.52 -3.82
N ASN A 10 -8.16 -9.77 -4.48
CA ASN A 10 -6.77 -10.18 -4.67
C ASN A 10 -5.72 -9.24 -4.09
N PHE A 11 -6.11 -8.07 -3.57
CA PHE A 11 -5.15 -7.17 -2.97
C PHE A 11 -4.75 -7.60 -1.55
N HIS A 12 -3.46 -7.58 -1.28
CA HIS A 12 -2.89 -7.92 0.02
C HIS A 12 -2.39 -6.66 0.72
N ILE A 13 -2.93 -6.38 1.90
CA ILE A 13 -2.60 -5.21 2.72
C ILE A 13 -1.83 -5.65 3.95
N LEU A 14 -0.75 -4.93 4.26
CA LEU A 14 -0.03 -5.08 5.51
C LEU A 14 -0.37 -3.91 6.44
N VAL A 15 -0.92 -4.20 7.61
CA VAL A 15 -1.21 -3.23 8.66
C VAL A 15 -0.11 -3.27 9.71
N ILE A 16 0.55 -2.15 9.93
CA ILE A 16 1.67 -2.02 10.89
C ILE A 16 1.27 -1.00 11.95
N ASP A 17 0.98 -1.46 13.14
CA ASP A 17 0.55 -0.65 14.28
C ASP A 17 0.86 -1.43 15.58
N ASP A 18 1.35 -0.75 16.61
CA ASP A 18 1.63 -1.39 17.91
C ASP A 18 0.37 -1.65 18.75
N ASP A 19 -0.75 -1.01 18.41
CA ASP A 19 -2.04 -1.24 19.05
C ASP A 19 -2.70 -2.52 18.51
N GLN A 20 -2.67 -3.58 19.33
CA GLN A 20 -3.23 -4.88 18.97
C GLN A 20 -4.74 -4.83 18.71
N LYS A 21 -5.49 -4.05 19.48
CA LYS A 21 -6.94 -3.92 19.30
C LYS A 21 -7.27 -3.27 17.96
N LEU A 22 -6.55 -2.22 17.62
CA LEU A 22 -6.72 -1.53 16.34
C LEU A 22 -6.33 -2.42 15.17
N ARG A 23 -5.20 -3.13 15.26
CA ARG A 23 -4.80 -4.10 14.22
C ARG A 23 -5.87 -5.15 13.97
N SER A 24 -6.40 -5.76 15.03
CA SER A 24 -7.44 -6.78 14.93
C SER A 24 -8.72 -6.24 14.31
N LEU A 25 -9.13 -5.03 14.71
CA LEU A 25 -10.29 -4.36 14.16
C LEU A 25 -10.12 -4.07 12.66
N LEU A 26 -8.98 -3.50 12.28
CA LEU A 26 -8.68 -3.17 10.88
C LEU A 26 -8.58 -4.42 10.02
N LYS A 27 -7.93 -5.45 10.52
CA LYS A 27 -7.80 -6.73 9.83
C LYS A 27 -9.18 -7.31 9.52
N GLN A 28 -10.03 -7.42 10.52
CA GLN A 28 -11.39 -7.94 10.36
C GLN A 28 -12.21 -7.09 9.39
N PHE A 29 -12.16 -5.78 9.54
CA PHE A 29 -12.90 -4.86 8.69
C PHE A 29 -12.48 -4.94 7.21
N LEU A 30 -11.17 -4.95 6.96
CA LEU A 30 -10.65 -5.02 5.60
C LEU A 30 -10.87 -6.40 4.97
N GLU A 31 -10.73 -7.48 5.73
CA GLU A 31 -11.06 -8.83 5.24
C GLU A 31 -12.54 -8.96 4.86
N ASN A 32 -13.44 -8.37 5.66
CA ASN A 32 -14.87 -8.33 5.35
C ASN A 32 -15.19 -7.52 4.08
N ASN A 33 -14.27 -6.66 3.65
CA ASN A 33 -14.38 -5.89 2.41
C ASN A 33 -13.57 -6.48 1.24
N GLY A 34 -13.15 -7.73 1.34
CA GLY A 34 -12.57 -8.49 0.25
C GLY A 34 -11.05 -8.41 0.11
N PHE A 35 -10.34 -7.82 1.06
CA PHE A 35 -8.89 -7.78 1.07
C PHE A 35 -8.29 -8.99 1.79
N ARG A 36 -7.09 -9.39 1.39
CA ARG A 36 -6.22 -10.22 2.21
C ARG A 36 -5.42 -9.29 3.12
N VAL A 37 -5.32 -9.61 4.39
CA VAL A 37 -4.65 -8.74 5.37
C VAL A 37 -3.67 -9.52 6.21
N SER A 38 -2.45 -9.03 6.27
CA SER A 38 -1.46 -9.42 7.28
C SER A 38 -1.22 -8.24 8.22
N ASP A 39 -0.78 -8.49 9.42
CA ASP A 39 -0.51 -7.46 10.40
C ASP A 39 0.85 -7.65 11.08
N ALA A 40 1.44 -6.54 11.50
CA ALA A 40 2.70 -6.50 12.23
C ALA A 40 2.60 -5.51 13.39
N GLU A 41 3.19 -5.86 14.52
CA GLU A 41 3.17 -5.04 15.73
C GLU A 41 4.25 -3.95 15.73
N ASP A 42 5.29 -4.13 14.91
CA ASP A 42 6.40 -3.21 14.77
C ASP A 42 7.06 -3.33 13.39
N THR A 43 8.04 -2.49 13.14
CA THR A 43 8.75 -2.48 11.86
C THR A 43 9.66 -3.69 11.67
N THR A 44 10.18 -4.27 12.73
CA THR A 44 11.01 -5.49 12.68
C THR A 44 10.18 -6.67 12.17
N GLN A 45 9.00 -6.86 12.73
CA GLN A 45 8.07 -7.89 12.28
C GLN A 45 7.59 -7.62 10.84
N ALA A 46 7.31 -6.36 10.50
CA ALA A 46 6.91 -5.97 9.15
C ALA A 46 7.98 -6.32 8.11
N LYS A 47 9.24 -6.00 8.36
CA LYS A 47 10.36 -6.35 7.47
C LYS A 47 10.46 -7.85 7.24
N LYS A 48 10.33 -8.63 8.30
CA LYS A 48 10.38 -10.09 8.24
C LYS A 48 9.25 -10.68 7.38
N ILE A 49 8.03 -10.16 7.56
CA ILE A 49 6.87 -10.57 6.77
C ILE A 49 7.06 -10.19 5.29
N MET A 50 7.59 -9.01 5.01
CA MET A 50 7.84 -8.52 3.65
C MET A 50 8.94 -9.28 2.90
N GLU A 51 9.79 -10.01 3.60
CA GLU A 51 10.76 -10.92 2.96
C GLU A 51 10.08 -12.12 2.28
N SER A 52 8.95 -12.55 2.82
CA SER A 52 8.26 -13.78 2.38
C SER A 52 6.98 -13.52 1.58
N LEU A 53 6.35 -12.36 1.75
CA LEU A 53 5.05 -12.04 1.16
C LEU A 53 5.12 -10.73 0.38
N ILE A 54 4.33 -10.66 -0.69
CA ILE A 54 4.16 -9.46 -1.52
C ILE A 54 2.89 -8.73 -1.08
N PHE A 55 3.00 -7.42 -0.91
CA PHE A 55 1.89 -6.56 -0.53
C PHE A 55 1.60 -5.51 -1.59
N ASP A 56 0.33 -5.17 -1.72
CA ASP A 56 -0.15 -4.13 -2.64
C ASP A 56 -0.26 -2.75 -1.98
N LEU A 57 -0.37 -2.73 -0.66
CA LEU A 57 -0.47 -1.51 0.13
C LEU A 57 -0.02 -1.74 1.57
N LEU A 58 0.65 -0.73 2.12
CA LEU A 58 1.02 -0.67 3.53
C LEU A 58 0.14 0.37 4.24
N VAL A 59 -0.40 -0.01 5.39
CA VAL A 59 -1.05 0.91 6.33
C VAL A 59 -0.15 1.00 7.55
N ILE A 60 0.44 2.17 7.80
CA ILE A 60 1.54 2.33 8.75
C ILE A 60 1.21 3.39 9.79
N ASP A 61 1.23 3.01 11.07
CA ASP A 61 1.21 3.96 12.17
C ASP A 61 2.56 4.69 12.27
N ILE A 62 2.52 6.01 12.38
CA ILE A 62 3.74 6.81 12.53
C ILE A 62 4.38 6.59 13.90
N MET A 63 3.57 6.56 14.95
CA MET A 63 4.06 6.53 16.32
C MET A 63 4.09 5.11 16.87
N MET A 64 5.25 4.47 16.74
CA MET A 64 5.50 3.15 17.31
C MET A 64 6.79 3.17 18.15
N PRO A 65 6.88 2.33 19.19
CA PRO A 65 8.14 2.12 19.91
C PRO A 65 9.24 1.60 18.97
N GLY A 66 10.48 2.06 19.17
CA GLY A 66 11.59 1.72 18.31
C GLY A 66 11.61 2.57 17.05
N GLN A 67 11.66 1.94 15.88
CA GLN A 67 11.62 2.66 14.61
C GLN A 67 10.24 3.26 14.37
N SER A 68 10.17 4.55 14.05
CA SER A 68 8.92 5.21 13.66
C SER A 68 8.41 4.74 12.30
N GLY A 69 7.11 4.91 12.06
CA GLY A 69 6.53 4.61 10.76
C GLY A 69 7.12 5.45 9.61
N LEU A 70 7.48 6.70 9.88
CA LEU A 70 8.13 7.57 8.88
C LEU A 70 9.52 7.08 8.51
N ASP A 71 10.34 6.72 9.48
CA ASP A 71 11.68 6.16 9.24
C ASP A 71 11.60 4.82 8.50
N PHE A 72 10.63 3.99 8.84
CA PHE A 72 10.36 2.73 8.14
C PHE A 72 9.98 2.97 6.68
N LEU A 73 9.09 3.94 6.41
CA LEU A 73 8.71 4.29 5.04
C LEU A 73 9.91 4.80 4.25
N LYS A 74 10.71 5.68 4.83
CA LYS A 74 11.94 6.21 4.22
C LYS A 74 12.91 5.09 3.85
N GLU A 75 13.13 4.15 4.75
CA GLU A 75 13.97 2.98 4.51
C GLU A 75 13.38 2.09 3.40
N THR A 76 12.10 1.80 3.46
CA THR A 76 11.40 0.98 2.46
C THR A 76 11.47 1.60 1.07
N ARG A 77 11.38 2.92 0.95
CA ARG A 77 11.44 3.63 -0.33
C ARG A 77 12.78 3.54 -1.04
N GLN A 78 13.84 3.12 -0.37
CA GLN A 78 15.13 2.86 -1.02
C GLN A 78 15.08 1.65 -1.96
N THR A 79 14.22 0.68 -1.67
CA THR A 79 14.16 -0.60 -2.39
C THR A 79 12.78 -0.97 -2.93
N ASN A 80 11.73 -0.30 -2.47
CA ASN A 80 10.35 -0.71 -2.75
C ASN A 80 9.42 0.49 -2.87
N LEU A 81 8.57 0.48 -3.90
CA LEU A 81 7.58 1.52 -4.20
C LEU A 81 6.15 1.11 -3.83
N ILE A 82 5.96 0.17 -2.91
CA ILE A 82 4.63 -0.21 -2.44
C ILE A 82 3.88 1.03 -1.93
N PRO A 83 2.63 1.25 -2.37
CA PRO A 83 1.80 2.34 -1.86
C PRO A 83 1.68 2.30 -0.34
N ALA A 84 1.66 3.46 0.29
CA ALA A 84 1.57 3.57 1.74
C ALA A 84 0.55 4.62 2.16
N LEU A 85 -0.31 4.23 3.11
CA LEU A 85 -1.19 5.10 3.86
C LEU A 85 -0.67 5.23 5.29
N MET A 86 -0.37 6.46 5.69
CA MET A 86 0.14 6.73 7.04
C MET A 86 -1.01 7.06 8.00
N LEU A 87 -0.97 6.46 9.19
CA LEU A 87 -1.89 6.76 10.28
C LEU A 87 -1.15 7.47 11.40
N THR A 88 -1.77 8.48 12.00
CA THR A 88 -1.16 9.19 13.11
C THR A 88 -2.19 9.75 14.09
N ALA A 89 -1.81 9.79 15.37
CA ALA A 89 -2.53 10.56 16.39
C ALA A 89 -2.22 12.06 16.32
N MET A 90 -1.20 12.45 15.55
CA MET A 90 -0.77 13.84 15.43
C MET A 90 -1.47 14.54 14.27
N SER A 91 -2.05 15.72 14.55
CA SER A 91 -2.65 16.62 13.57
C SER A 91 -1.70 17.71 13.11
N ASP A 92 -0.40 17.61 13.42
CA ASP A 92 0.58 18.63 13.07
C ASP A 92 0.81 18.66 11.55
N PRO A 93 0.65 19.84 10.90
CA PRO A 93 0.90 19.99 9.48
C PRO A 93 2.32 19.62 9.04
N GLU A 94 3.33 19.84 9.89
CA GLU A 94 4.73 19.51 9.60
C GLU A 94 4.93 17.99 9.47
N ASP A 95 4.32 17.19 10.36
CA ASP A 95 4.39 15.73 10.28
C ASP A 95 3.71 15.19 9.02
N ARG A 96 2.64 15.83 8.56
CA ARG A 96 1.98 15.50 7.29
C ARG A 96 2.87 15.79 6.08
N LEU A 97 3.55 16.92 6.09
CA LEU A 97 4.48 17.31 5.02
C LEU A 97 5.65 16.33 4.96
N ASP A 98 6.21 15.96 6.10
CA ASP A 98 7.29 14.96 6.17
C ASP A 98 6.85 13.62 5.62
N GLY A 99 5.64 13.16 5.96
CA GLY A 99 5.08 11.91 5.44
C GLY A 99 4.93 11.91 3.93
N LEU A 100 4.46 13.00 3.35
CA LEU A 100 4.33 13.16 1.90
C LEU A 100 5.69 13.29 1.20
N GLU A 101 6.66 13.99 1.80
CA GLU A 101 8.03 14.08 1.27
C GLU A 101 8.72 12.72 1.22
N PHE A 102 8.46 11.83 2.19
CA PHE A 102 9.01 10.48 2.20
C PHE A 102 8.28 9.49 1.29
N GLY A 103 7.30 9.96 0.53
CA GLY A 103 6.62 9.18 -0.49
C GLY A 103 5.40 8.41 0.00
N ALA A 104 4.73 8.87 1.05
CA ALA A 104 3.41 8.39 1.41
C ALA A 104 2.38 8.81 0.36
N ASP A 105 1.45 7.92 0.04
CA ASP A 105 0.38 8.20 -0.94
C ASP A 105 -0.77 8.98 -0.31
N ASP A 106 -1.00 8.81 0.96
CA ASP A 106 -2.01 9.51 1.72
C ASP A 106 -1.69 9.47 3.22
N TYR A 107 -2.42 10.24 3.98
CA TYR A 107 -2.21 10.48 5.39
C TYR A 107 -3.55 10.63 6.10
N MET A 108 -3.71 9.99 7.24
CA MET A 108 -4.95 9.98 7.98
C MET A 108 -4.71 10.14 9.47
N THR A 109 -5.50 11.01 10.13
CA THR A 109 -5.42 11.23 11.57
C THR A 109 -6.33 10.28 12.35
N LYS A 110 -5.82 9.77 13.48
CA LYS A 110 -6.62 9.05 14.48
C LYS A 110 -7.32 10.05 15.42
N PRO A 111 -8.55 9.81 15.86
CA PRO A 111 -9.43 8.71 15.47
C PRO A 111 -10.01 8.89 14.07
N PHE A 112 -10.31 7.81 13.39
CA PHE A 112 -10.91 7.82 12.05
C PHE A 112 -12.07 6.83 11.96
N GLU A 113 -12.94 7.08 10.99
CA GLU A 113 -13.99 6.14 10.63
C GLU A 113 -13.42 5.02 9.74
N PRO A 114 -13.70 3.72 10.02
CA PRO A 114 -13.23 2.63 9.19
C PRO A 114 -13.60 2.78 7.70
N ARG A 115 -14.78 3.35 7.43
CA ARG A 115 -15.24 3.62 6.07
C ARG A 115 -14.34 4.65 5.35
N GLU A 116 -13.85 5.66 6.05
CA GLU A 116 -12.91 6.65 5.49
C GLU A 116 -11.58 5.96 5.11
N LEU A 117 -11.07 5.11 5.98
CA LEU A 117 -9.89 4.29 5.70
C LEU A 117 -10.08 3.47 4.43
N LEU A 118 -11.20 2.77 4.33
CA LEU A 118 -11.53 1.95 3.16
C LEU A 118 -11.54 2.76 1.86
N LEU A 119 -12.19 3.92 1.86
CA LEU A 119 -12.24 4.79 0.68
C LEU A 119 -10.86 5.30 0.27
N ARG A 120 -10.01 5.66 1.21
CA ARG A 120 -8.63 6.07 0.95
C ARG A 120 -7.79 4.94 0.38
N ILE A 121 -7.90 3.75 0.93
CA ILE A 121 -7.24 2.54 0.41
C ILE A 121 -7.68 2.26 -1.03
N GLN A 122 -8.96 2.26 -1.30
CA GLN A 122 -9.51 2.03 -2.64
C GLN A 122 -8.99 3.07 -3.64
N ASN A 123 -8.95 4.34 -3.26
CA ASN A 123 -8.44 5.41 -4.10
C ASN A 123 -6.94 5.26 -4.41
N ILE A 124 -6.15 4.88 -3.43
CA ILE A 124 -4.71 4.64 -3.61
C ILE A 124 -4.50 3.47 -4.59
N LEU A 125 -5.16 2.35 -4.37
CA LEU A 125 -5.03 1.16 -5.21
C LEU A 125 -5.49 1.44 -6.65
N LYS A 126 -6.57 2.18 -6.82
CA LYS A 126 -7.08 2.57 -8.14
C LYS A 126 -6.07 3.45 -8.90
N ARG A 127 -5.46 4.42 -8.26
CA ARG A 127 -4.42 5.28 -8.87
C ARG A 127 -3.20 4.47 -9.29
N HIS A 128 -2.71 3.58 -8.44
CA HIS A 128 -1.56 2.74 -8.75
C HIS A 128 -1.84 1.75 -9.87
N THR A 129 -3.01 1.14 -9.89
CA THR A 129 -3.43 0.24 -10.98
C THR A 129 -3.50 0.98 -12.31
N SER A 130 -4.08 2.18 -12.34
CA SER A 130 -4.18 3.01 -13.55
C SER A 130 -2.80 3.42 -14.07
N ASN A 131 -1.89 3.79 -13.19
CA ASN A 131 -0.52 4.14 -13.55
C ASN A 131 0.27 2.92 -14.07
N PHE A 132 0.03 1.75 -13.51
CA PHE A 132 0.63 0.51 -13.98
C PHE A 132 0.17 0.17 -15.41
N ILE A 133 -1.11 0.32 -15.71
CA ILE A 133 -1.65 0.09 -17.05
C ILE A 133 -1.03 1.07 -18.05
N LYS A 134 -0.99 2.37 -17.74
CA LYS A 134 -0.37 3.38 -18.60
C LYS A 134 1.11 3.09 -18.86
N ASN A 135 1.86 2.71 -17.84
CA ASN A 135 3.27 2.35 -17.96
C ASN A 135 3.49 1.05 -18.74
N LYS A 136 2.53 0.12 -18.70
CA LYS A 136 2.59 -1.12 -19.47
C LYS A 136 2.52 -0.84 -20.96
N ASP A 137 1.67 0.08 -21.38
CA ASP A 137 1.55 0.48 -22.79
C ASP A 137 2.82 1.15 -23.31
N ILE A 138 3.49 1.95 -22.48
CA ILE A 138 4.76 2.61 -22.84
C ILE A 138 5.95 1.64 -22.89
N ASN A 139 5.93 0.62 -22.06
CA ASN A 139 7.03 -0.35 -21.95
C ASN A 139 6.94 -1.52 -22.94
N ASN A 140 5.86 -1.63 -23.69
CA ASN A 140 5.68 -2.66 -24.68
C ASN A 140 6.00 -2.14 -26.08
N THR A 141 6.94 -2.78 -26.76
CA THR A 141 7.28 -2.49 -28.15
C THR A 141 6.91 -3.70 -29.00
N LYS A 142 6.14 -3.48 -30.07
CA LYS A 142 5.78 -4.54 -31.03
C LYS A 142 6.92 -4.80 -32.00
N PHE A 143 7.26 -6.07 -32.16
CA PHE A 143 8.15 -6.57 -33.21
C PHE A 143 7.41 -7.65 -34.00
N GLY A 144 6.72 -7.25 -35.09
CA GLY A 144 5.90 -8.18 -35.86
C GLY A 144 4.86 -8.87 -34.97
N PRO A 145 4.85 -10.21 -34.88
CA PRO A 145 3.91 -10.93 -34.03
C PRO A 145 4.31 -10.97 -32.55
N PHE A 146 5.39 -10.28 -32.17
CA PHE A 146 5.92 -10.31 -30.80
C PHE A 146 5.76 -8.98 -30.09
N LEU A 147 5.48 -9.07 -28.81
CA LEU A 147 5.41 -7.95 -27.88
C LEU A 147 6.58 -8.02 -26.92
N PHE A 148 7.46 -7.03 -26.93
CA PHE A 148 8.59 -6.95 -26.01
C PHE A 148 8.26 -6.05 -24.82
N ASN A 149 8.35 -6.57 -23.63
CA ASN A 149 8.18 -5.80 -22.40
C ASN A 149 9.52 -5.35 -21.84
N LYS A 150 9.79 -4.07 -21.91
CA LYS A 150 11.07 -3.46 -21.48
C LYS A 150 11.33 -3.61 -19.97
N LYS A 151 10.28 -3.69 -19.15
CA LYS A 151 10.46 -3.85 -17.70
C LYS A 151 10.81 -5.27 -17.28
N SER A 152 10.21 -6.26 -17.92
CA SER A 152 10.44 -7.67 -17.60
C SER A 152 11.51 -8.32 -18.47
N LEU A 153 11.99 -7.61 -19.50
CA LEU A 153 12.90 -8.14 -20.52
C LEU A 153 12.40 -9.42 -21.21
N ASN A 154 11.08 -9.60 -21.23
CA ASN A 154 10.43 -10.78 -21.81
C ASN A 154 9.81 -10.47 -23.18
N LEU A 155 9.88 -11.46 -24.05
CA LEU A 155 9.26 -11.44 -25.37
C LEU A 155 8.03 -12.36 -25.37
N TYR A 156 6.89 -11.80 -25.73
CA TYR A 156 5.62 -12.55 -25.82
C TYR A 156 5.17 -12.65 -27.27
N LYS A 157 4.71 -13.82 -27.67
CA LYS A 157 4.04 -13.99 -28.96
C LYS A 157 2.59 -13.56 -28.84
N ASN A 158 2.14 -12.74 -29.77
CA ASN A 158 0.76 -12.23 -29.84
C ASN A 158 -0.19 -13.31 -30.40
#